data_96dd315c9976ed498006bc7af578365e
#
_entry.id   96dd315c9976ed498006bc7af578365e
#
_cell.length_a   1.000
_cell.length_b   1.000
_cell.length_c   1.000
_cell.angle_alpha   90.00
_cell.angle_beta   90.00
_cell.angle_gamma   90.00
#
_symmetry.space_group_name_H-M   'P 1'
#
loop_
_entity.id
_entity.type
_entity.pdbx_description
1 polymer ?
#
loop_
_entity_poly.entity_id
_entity_poly.type
_entity_poly.pdbx_seq_one_letter_code
_entity_poly.pdbx_strand_id
1 'polypeptide(L)'
;IDPEGVLKNVPIKTYNHHLSHAAAGFQTSPYDDATVVVIDAIGEWDTISIWDAKYDRNGNACYTKLWGQKYPHSIGLMYSAFTKEVGLRPLDEEYILMGMAAYGQSHYKEAFKTVPLADEASITFRHNLHLGLPDEGKGGYGEDFDVAASAQELVESLIKIVIARA
;
A
#
# COMPACT_ATOMS: atom_id res chain seq x y z
N ILE A 1 -19.71 -13.52 -11.44
CA ILE A 1 -20.44 -14.79 -11.27
C ILE A 1 -21.93 -14.43 -11.27
N ASP A 2 -22.68 -14.92 -12.24
CA ASP A 2 -24.09 -14.62 -12.43
C ASP A 2 -24.84 -15.96 -12.60
N PRO A 3 -25.14 -16.67 -11.50
CA PRO A 3 -25.72 -18.02 -11.54
C PRO A 3 -27.14 -18.04 -12.14
N GLU A 4 -27.86 -16.92 -12.14
CA GLU A 4 -29.20 -16.81 -12.67
C GLU A 4 -29.26 -16.24 -14.09
N GLY A 5 -28.12 -15.82 -14.65
CA GLY A 5 -28.02 -15.24 -15.99
C GLY A 5 -28.73 -13.89 -16.15
N VAL A 6 -28.99 -13.19 -15.04
CA VAL A 6 -29.68 -11.89 -15.03
C VAL A 6 -28.84 -10.82 -15.73
N LEU A 7 -27.50 -10.94 -15.70
CA LEU A 7 -26.57 -9.97 -16.26
C LEU A 7 -26.19 -10.25 -17.72
N LYS A 8 -26.75 -11.26 -18.36
CA LYS A 8 -26.38 -11.66 -19.75
C LYS A 8 -26.40 -10.53 -20.76
N ASN A 9 -27.25 -9.52 -20.57
CA ASN A 9 -27.39 -8.39 -21.50
C ASN A 9 -26.86 -7.06 -20.92
N VAL A 10 -26.18 -7.09 -19.77
CA VAL A 10 -25.60 -5.91 -19.17
C VAL A 10 -24.17 -5.73 -19.72
N PRO A 11 -23.83 -4.60 -20.34
CA PRO A 11 -22.46 -4.36 -20.81
C PRO A 11 -21.51 -4.28 -19.61
N ILE A 12 -20.49 -5.13 -19.62
CA ILE A 12 -19.44 -5.14 -18.58
C ILE A 12 -18.28 -4.30 -19.10
N LYS A 13 -17.83 -3.33 -18.29
CA LYS A 13 -16.60 -2.55 -18.50
C LYS A 13 -15.62 -2.87 -17.37
N THR A 14 -14.37 -3.09 -17.73
CA THR A 14 -13.26 -3.29 -16.77
C THR A 14 -12.31 -2.11 -16.84
N TYR A 15 -11.75 -1.74 -15.71
CA TYR A 15 -10.79 -0.66 -15.58
C TYR A 15 -9.57 -1.17 -14.80
N ASN A 16 -8.40 -0.59 -15.05
CA ASN A 16 -7.21 -0.90 -14.26
C ASN A 16 -7.45 -0.55 -12.77
N HIS A 17 -6.99 -1.41 -11.87
CA HIS A 17 -7.23 -1.29 -10.44
C HIS A 17 -6.70 0.04 -9.87
N HIS A 18 -5.42 0.34 -10.09
CA HIS A 18 -4.80 1.57 -9.61
C HIS A 18 -5.38 2.83 -10.27
N LEU A 19 -5.81 2.75 -11.54
CA LEU A 19 -6.54 3.85 -12.16
C LEU A 19 -7.88 4.11 -11.46
N SER A 20 -8.57 3.06 -11.02
CA SER A 20 -9.83 3.20 -10.28
C SER A 20 -9.61 3.89 -8.93
N HIS A 21 -8.54 3.55 -8.21
CA HIS A 21 -8.14 4.25 -6.99
C HIS A 21 -7.76 5.70 -7.26
N ALA A 22 -6.97 5.97 -8.29
CA ALA A 22 -6.60 7.33 -8.67
C ALA A 22 -7.82 8.18 -9.02
N ALA A 23 -8.77 7.61 -9.77
CA ALA A 23 -10.02 8.27 -10.12
C ALA A 23 -10.87 8.55 -8.88
N ALA A 24 -11.01 7.58 -7.97
CA ALA A 24 -11.75 7.78 -6.72
C ALA A 24 -11.15 8.91 -5.88
N GLY A 25 -9.82 8.95 -5.71
CA GLY A 25 -9.14 9.99 -4.95
C GLY A 25 -9.25 11.36 -5.62
N PHE A 26 -8.98 11.47 -6.92
CA PHE A 26 -8.98 12.73 -7.63
C PHE A 26 -10.39 13.34 -7.78
N GLN A 27 -11.37 12.56 -8.23
CA GLN A 27 -12.73 13.08 -8.53
C GLN A 27 -13.53 13.43 -7.26
N THR A 28 -13.13 12.94 -6.09
CA THR A 28 -13.73 13.31 -4.81
C THR A 28 -12.95 14.43 -4.10
N SER A 29 -11.82 14.85 -4.65
CA SER A 29 -11.02 15.96 -4.12
C SER A 29 -11.54 17.32 -4.63
N PRO A 30 -11.14 18.43 -4.00
CA PRO A 30 -11.48 19.77 -4.47
C PRO A 30 -10.54 20.32 -5.57
N TYR A 31 -9.64 19.49 -6.12
CA TYR A 31 -8.60 19.94 -7.05
C TYR A 31 -8.99 19.67 -8.50
N ASP A 32 -8.66 20.60 -9.39
CA ASP A 32 -8.81 20.45 -10.86
C ASP A 32 -7.57 19.87 -11.53
N ASP A 33 -6.43 19.89 -10.83
CA ASP A 33 -5.13 19.37 -11.24
C ASP A 33 -4.40 18.87 -9.99
N ALA A 34 -3.91 17.63 -10.01
CA ALA A 34 -3.25 17.03 -8.84
C ALA A 34 -2.34 15.86 -9.23
N THR A 35 -1.26 15.68 -8.46
CA THR A 35 -0.55 14.40 -8.42
C THR A 35 -1.29 13.45 -7.48
N VAL A 36 -1.63 12.27 -7.96
CA VAL A 36 -2.32 11.24 -7.18
C VAL A 36 -1.36 10.09 -6.89
N VAL A 37 -1.20 9.77 -5.62
CA VAL A 37 -0.41 8.61 -5.15
C VAL A 37 -1.37 7.51 -4.75
N VAL A 38 -1.18 6.33 -5.31
CA VAL A 38 -1.91 5.11 -4.96
C VAL A 38 -0.92 4.14 -4.32
N ILE A 39 -1.24 3.67 -3.12
CA ILE A 39 -0.47 2.65 -2.38
C ILE A 39 -1.44 1.54 -1.99
N ASP A 40 -1.16 0.33 -2.44
CA ASP A 40 -2.02 -0.83 -2.23
C ASP A 40 -1.17 -2.04 -1.79
N ALA A 41 -1.82 -3.09 -1.35
CA ALA A 41 -1.16 -4.37 -1.12
C ALA A 41 -0.76 -5.00 -2.46
N ILE A 42 -1.74 -5.28 -3.32
CA ILE A 42 -1.56 -5.71 -4.71
C ILE A 42 -2.80 -5.29 -5.52
N GLY A 43 -2.63 -4.36 -6.46
CA GLY A 43 -3.67 -3.98 -7.40
C GLY A 43 -3.35 -4.55 -8.79
N GLU A 44 -3.84 -5.75 -9.11
CA GLU A 44 -3.39 -6.57 -10.24
C GLU A 44 -1.89 -6.92 -10.11
N TRP A 45 -1.00 -6.05 -10.59
CA TRP A 45 0.46 -6.19 -10.45
C TRP A 45 1.11 -4.97 -9.82
N ASP A 46 0.43 -3.82 -9.85
CA ASP A 46 0.94 -2.60 -9.23
C ASP A 46 0.71 -2.63 -7.71
N THR A 47 1.70 -2.16 -6.96
CA THR A 47 1.65 -2.01 -5.51
C THR A 47 1.72 -0.54 -5.11
N ILE A 48 2.38 0.27 -5.94
CA ILE A 48 2.42 1.73 -5.82
C ILE A 48 2.30 2.31 -7.23
N SER A 49 1.57 3.41 -7.38
CA SER A 49 1.58 4.19 -8.62
C SER A 49 1.39 5.67 -8.36
N ILE A 50 1.98 6.49 -9.22
CA ILE A 50 1.89 7.95 -9.20
C ILE A 50 1.29 8.40 -10.53
N TRP A 51 0.29 9.27 -10.46
CA TRP A 51 -0.48 9.73 -11.60
C TRP A 51 -0.54 11.25 -11.65
N ASP A 52 -0.42 11.82 -12.84
CA ASP A 52 -0.89 13.17 -13.17
C ASP A 52 -2.38 13.08 -13.49
N ALA A 53 -3.21 13.80 -12.76
CA ALA A 53 -4.65 13.81 -12.91
C ALA A 53 -5.16 15.24 -13.06
N LYS A 54 -5.94 15.50 -14.11
CA LYS A 54 -6.50 16.83 -14.38
C LYS A 54 -7.77 16.76 -15.19
N TYR A 55 -8.58 17.81 -15.12
CA TYR A 55 -9.72 17.97 -16.01
C TYR A 55 -9.30 18.62 -17.34
N ASP A 56 -9.81 18.09 -18.44
CA ASP A 56 -9.68 18.71 -19.76
C ASP A 56 -10.65 19.90 -19.92
N ARG A 57 -10.56 20.59 -21.08
CA ARG A 57 -11.44 21.74 -21.38
C ARG A 57 -12.92 21.39 -21.47
N ASN A 58 -13.26 20.11 -21.57
CA ASN A 58 -14.64 19.62 -21.66
C ASN A 58 -15.14 19.11 -20.29
N GLY A 59 -14.31 19.21 -19.23
CA GLY A 59 -14.62 18.71 -17.89
C GLY A 59 -14.43 17.20 -17.72
N ASN A 60 -13.73 16.52 -18.63
CA ASN A 60 -13.42 15.10 -18.45
C ASN A 60 -12.13 14.94 -17.64
N ALA A 61 -12.14 14.04 -16.66
CA ALA A 61 -10.95 13.69 -15.92
C ALA A 61 -9.98 12.85 -16.77
N CYS A 62 -8.74 13.31 -16.88
CA CYS A 62 -7.65 12.68 -17.61
C CYS A 62 -6.57 12.22 -16.62
N TYR A 63 -6.02 11.03 -16.85
CA TYR A 63 -5.02 10.41 -15.98
C TYR A 63 -3.83 9.96 -16.79
N THR A 64 -2.62 10.32 -16.35
CA THR A 64 -1.36 9.85 -16.94
C THR A 64 -0.52 9.21 -15.84
N LYS A 65 -0.21 7.92 -15.99
CA LYS A 65 0.68 7.23 -15.05
C LYS A 65 2.11 7.73 -15.24
N LEU A 66 2.67 8.33 -14.20
CA LEU A 66 4.03 8.87 -14.19
C LEU A 66 5.05 7.81 -13.76
N TRP A 67 4.69 7.02 -12.74
CA TRP A 67 5.56 6.00 -12.17
C TRP A 67 4.73 4.87 -11.56
N GLY A 68 5.36 3.70 -11.38
CA GLY A 68 4.74 2.60 -10.67
C GLY A 68 5.72 1.54 -10.24
N GLN A 69 5.42 0.92 -9.13
CA GLN A 69 6.13 -0.22 -8.57
C GLN A 69 5.20 -1.44 -8.57
N LYS A 70 5.80 -2.61 -8.72
CA LYS A 70 5.07 -3.87 -8.89
C LYS A 70 5.41 -4.87 -7.80
N TYR A 71 4.50 -5.83 -7.62
CA TYR A 71 4.75 -7.04 -6.86
C TYR A 71 6.11 -7.68 -7.25
N PRO A 72 6.90 -8.21 -6.30
CA PRO A 72 6.56 -8.47 -4.89
C PRO A 72 6.83 -7.30 -3.92
N HIS A 73 7.25 -6.15 -4.41
CA HIS A 73 7.66 -5.02 -3.60
C HIS A 73 6.45 -4.17 -3.21
N SER A 74 5.92 -4.40 -2.01
CA SER A 74 4.69 -3.77 -1.53
C SER A 74 4.79 -3.32 -0.08
N ILE A 75 4.52 -2.04 0.17
CA ILE A 75 4.38 -1.49 1.54
C ILE A 75 3.19 -2.15 2.25
N GLY A 76 2.08 -2.35 1.56
CA GLY A 76 0.90 -2.99 2.14
C GLY A 76 1.17 -4.43 2.57
N LEU A 77 1.80 -5.25 1.72
CA LEU A 77 2.19 -6.62 2.09
C LEU A 77 3.22 -6.67 3.22
N MET A 78 4.11 -5.70 3.30
CA MET A 78 5.02 -5.56 4.45
C MET A 78 4.21 -5.32 5.73
N TYR A 79 3.23 -4.44 5.70
CA TYR A 79 2.39 -4.17 6.87
C TYR A 79 1.58 -5.40 7.28
N SER A 80 1.03 -6.14 6.31
CA SER A 80 0.37 -7.44 6.55
C SER A 80 1.31 -8.48 7.16
N ALA A 81 2.61 -8.47 6.78
CA ALA A 81 3.60 -9.37 7.37
C ALA A 81 3.81 -9.07 8.87
N PHE A 82 3.87 -7.79 9.26
CA PHE A 82 3.92 -7.40 10.68
C PHE A 82 2.60 -7.68 11.41
N THR A 83 1.45 -7.54 10.74
CA THR A 83 0.15 -7.95 11.28
C THR A 83 0.15 -9.42 11.68
N LYS A 84 0.70 -10.27 10.81
CA LYS A 84 0.86 -11.71 11.12
C LYS A 84 1.83 -11.96 12.27
N GLU A 85 2.90 -11.18 12.40
CA GLU A 85 3.93 -11.35 13.42
C GLU A 85 3.37 -11.16 14.84
N VAL A 86 2.45 -10.23 15.03
CA VAL A 86 1.75 -10.00 16.32
C VAL A 86 0.53 -10.92 16.51
N GLY A 87 0.38 -11.97 15.70
CA GLY A 87 -0.68 -12.97 15.83
C GLY A 87 -2.04 -12.57 15.28
N LEU A 88 -2.13 -11.44 14.57
CA LEU A 88 -3.33 -10.99 13.88
C LEU A 88 -3.45 -11.62 12.49
N ARG A 89 -4.65 -11.54 11.88
CA ARG A 89 -4.90 -12.06 10.53
C ARG A 89 -4.41 -11.06 9.45
N PRO A 90 -3.40 -11.43 8.65
CA PRO A 90 -2.95 -10.59 7.55
C PRO A 90 -4.05 -10.44 6.49
N LEU A 91 -4.09 -9.30 5.81
CA LEU A 91 -5.08 -8.87 4.80
C LEU A 91 -6.49 -8.67 5.36
N ASP A 92 -6.63 -8.55 6.67
CA ASP A 92 -7.94 -8.37 7.34
C ASP A 92 -7.83 -7.49 8.60
N GLU A 93 -6.79 -7.67 9.43
CA GLU A 93 -6.69 -7.06 10.76
C GLU A 93 -5.56 -6.00 10.87
N GLU A 94 -5.10 -5.44 9.75
CA GLU A 94 -4.08 -4.38 9.72
C GLU A 94 -4.52 -3.12 10.49
N TYR A 95 -5.80 -2.83 10.51
CA TYR A 95 -6.36 -1.70 11.28
C TYR A 95 -6.20 -1.90 12.79
N ILE A 96 -6.16 -3.15 13.28
CA ILE A 96 -5.89 -3.45 14.69
C ILE A 96 -4.42 -3.17 14.98
N LEU A 97 -3.50 -3.64 14.12
CA LEU A 97 -2.07 -3.34 14.24
C LEU A 97 -1.83 -1.82 14.30
N MET A 98 -2.50 -1.06 13.42
CA MET A 98 -2.42 0.40 13.42
C MET A 98 -2.91 1.00 14.76
N GLY A 99 -4.00 0.48 15.30
CA GLY A 99 -4.51 0.88 16.63
C GLY A 99 -3.54 0.56 17.75
N MET A 100 -2.90 -0.62 17.73
CA MET A 100 -1.89 -1.06 18.69
C MET A 100 -0.66 -0.14 18.70
N ALA A 101 -0.26 0.38 17.54
CA ALA A 101 0.90 1.27 17.40
C ALA A 101 0.81 2.52 18.29
N ALA A 102 -0.39 2.99 18.62
CA ALA A 102 -0.60 4.15 19.49
C ALA A 102 -0.22 3.89 20.96
N TYR A 103 -0.07 2.64 21.37
CA TYR A 103 0.21 2.24 22.74
C TYR A 103 1.65 1.73 22.94
N GLY A 104 2.40 1.53 21.84
CA GLY A 104 3.78 1.05 21.86
C GLY A 104 4.82 2.14 21.65
N GLN A 105 6.08 1.73 21.69
CA GLN A 105 7.24 2.55 21.35
C GLN A 105 8.05 1.90 20.24
N SER A 106 8.61 2.68 19.33
CA SER A 106 9.33 2.15 18.15
C SER A 106 10.76 1.68 18.48
N HIS A 107 10.87 0.75 19.43
CA HIS A 107 12.15 0.18 19.89
C HIS A 107 12.86 -0.64 18.79
N TYR A 108 12.13 -1.23 17.84
CA TYR A 108 12.65 -2.10 16.78
C TYR A 108 12.91 -1.37 15.46
N LYS A 109 12.78 -0.06 15.43
CA LYS A 109 12.96 0.78 14.24
C LYS A 109 14.22 0.47 13.44
N GLU A 110 15.37 0.35 14.13
CA GLU A 110 16.66 0.09 13.45
C GLU A 110 16.72 -1.33 12.87
N ALA A 111 16.18 -2.31 13.56
CA ALA A 111 16.08 -3.68 13.06
C ALA A 111 15.16 -3.75 11.82
N PHE A 112 14.03 -3.07 11.87
CA PHE A 112 13.05 -3.07 10.77
C PHE A 112 13.51 -2.34 9.52
N LYS A 113 14.44 -1.38 9.61
CA LYS A 113 15.08 -0.74 8.45
C LYS A 113 15.84 -1.73 7.56
N THR A 114 16.16 -2.92 8.05
CA THR A 114 16.80 -3.95 7.24
C THR A 114 15.83 -4.71 6.33
N VAL A 115 14.52 -4.59 6.56
CA VAL A 115 13.48 -5.26 5.78
C VAL A 115 13.35 -4.66 4.38
N PRO A 116 13.17 -3.35 4.18
CA PRO A 116 13.21 -2.73 2.87
C PRO A 116 14.63 -2.31 2.48
N LEU A 117 14.86 -2.24 1.17
CA LEU A 117 15.94 -1.49 0.55
C LEU A 117 15.28 -0.32 -0.18
N ALA A 118 15.21 0.82 0.47
CA ALA A 118 14.56 2.01 -0.08
C ALA A 118 15.62 3.01 -0.54
N ASP A 119 15.42 3.55 -1.73
CA ASP A 119 16.17 4.67 -2.27
C ASP A 119 15.20 5.65 -2.98
N GLU A 120 15.72 6.74 -3.53
CA GLU A 120 14.91 7.69 -4.28
C GLU A 120 14.31 7.09 -5.56
N ALA A 121 14.83 5.97 -6.05
CA ALA A 121 14.37 5.33 -7.27
C ALA A 121 13.30 4.26 -7.04
N SER A 122 13.37 3.51 -5.94
CA SER A 122 12.44 2.42 -5.66
C SER A 122 12.40 2.04 -4.18
N ILE A 123 11.32 1.36 -3.78
CA ILE A 123 11.22 0.68 -2.50
C ILE A 123 11.25 -0.82 -2.78
N THR A 124 12.40 -1.45 -2.62
CA THR A 124 12.54 -2.88 -2.84
C THR A 124 12.63 -3.61 -1.50
N PHE A 125 12.18 -4.84 -1.47
CA PHE A 125 12.25 -5.72 -0.30
C PHE A 125 13.17 -6.89 -0.63
N ARG A 126 13.98 -7.30 0.34
CA ARG A 126 14.91 -8.45 0.18
C ARG A 126 14.17 -9.77 0.01
N HIS A 127 12.96 -9.86 0.56
CA HIS A 127 12.13 -11.05 0.56
C HIS A 127 10.73 -10.73 0.05
N ASN A 128 10.03 -11.76 -0.42
CA ASN A 128 8.61 -11.65 -0.72
C ASN A 128 7.81 -11.68 0.57
N LEU A 129 7.38 -10.53 1.05
CA LEU A 129 6.69 -10.38 2.34
C LEU A 129 5.22 -10.84 2.30
N HIS A 130 4.69 -11.24 1.14
CA HIS A 130 3.37 -11.87 1.05
C HIS A 130 3.28 -13.16 1.88
N LEU A 131 4.39 -13.85 2.08
CA LEU A 131 4.48 -15.06 2.90
C LEU A 131 4.69 -14.78 4.40
N GLY A 132 4.85 -13.52 4.79
CA GLY A 132 5.20 -13.07 6.13
C GLY A 132 6.66 -12.63 6.22
N LEU A 133 7.10 -12.28 7.43
CA LEU A 133 8.51 -11.97 7.68
C LEU A 133 9.37 -13.23 7.51
N PRO A 134 10.63 -13.10 7.03
CA PRO A 134 11.58 -14.20 7.00
C PRO A 134 11.91 -14.67 8.42
N ASP A 135 12.40 -15.91 8.58
CA ASP A 135 12.70 -16.47 9.90
C ASP A 135 13.72 -15.65 10.71
N GLU A 136 14.64 -14.96 10.03
CA GLU A 136 15.60 -14.02 10.62
C GLU A 136 14.92 -12.78 11.25
N GLY A 137 13.68 -12.50 10.85
CA GLY A 137 12.85 -11.40 11.37
C GLY A 137 11.70 -11.87 12.25
N LYS A 138 11.58 -13.19 12.47
CA LYS A 138 10.54 -13.76 13.32
C LYS A 138 11.04 -13.94 14.74
N GLY A 139 10.24 -13.44 15.67
CA GLY A 139 10.44 -13.71 17.10
C GLY A 139 11.58 -12.93 17.75
N GLY A 140 11.55 -12.91 19.06
CA GLY A 140 12.51 -12.16 19.86
C GLY A 140 12.19 -10.67 20.00
N TYR A 141 11.13 -10.20 19.36
CA TYR A 141 10.54 -8.91 19.68
C TYR A 141 9.72 -9.05 20.98
N GLY A 142 9.84 -8.08 21.87
CA GLY A 142 9.19 -8.13 23.19
C GLY A 142 7.70 -7.90 23.10
N GLU A 143 7.28 -6.67 23.35
CA GLU A 143 5.87 -6.32 23.41
C GLU A 143 5.27 -6.13 21.99
N ASP A 144 4.13 -6.76 21.70
CA ASP A 144 3.44 -6.64 20.40
C ASP A 144 3.10 -5.19 20.04
N PHE A 145 2.82 -4.35 21.04
CA PHE A 145 2.59 -2.91 20.85
C PHE A 145 3.83 -2.18 20.32
N ASP A 146 5.03 -2.57 20.75
CA ASP A 146 6.28 -1.97 20.29
C ASP A 146 6.62 -2.44 18.86
N VAL A 147 6.29 -3.69 18.52
CA VAL A 147 6.35 -4.18 17.13
C VAL A 147 5.42 -3.35 16.25
N ALA A 148 4.19 -3.13 16.69
CA ALA A 148 3.20 -2.33 15.96
C ALA A 148 3.67 -0.89 15.77
N ALA A 149 4.17 -0.23 16.82
CA ALA A 149 4.69 1.13 16.76
C ALA A 149 5.90 1.25 15.82
N SER A 150 6.81 0.27 15.85
CA SER A 150 7.98 0.22 14.99
C SER A 150 7.62 -0.02 13.52
N ALA A 151 6.65 -0.89 13.25
CA ALA A 151 6.12 -1.14 11.92
C ALA A 151 5.42 0.10 11.36
N GLN A 152 4.64 0.81 12.18
CA GLN A 152 3.98 2.04 11.81
C GLN A 152 4.98 3.13 11.41
N GLU A 153 6.03 3.35 12.22
CA GLU A 153 7.07 4.33 11.89
C GLU A 153 7.82 3.98 10.60
N LEU A 154 8.07 2.69 10.35
CA LEU A 154 8.67 2.23 9.10
C LEU A 154 7.77 2.56 7.90
N VAL A 155 6.48 2.21 7.96
CA VAL A 155 5.51 2.50 6.90
C VAL A 155 5.45 4.00 6.61
N GLU A 156 5.36 4.84 7.64
CA GLU A 156 5.34 6.29 7.47
C GLU A 156 6.60 6.82 6.78
N SER A 157 7.77 6.25 7.12
CA SER A 157 9.03 6.63 6.48
C SER A 157 9.05 6.26 4.99
N LEU A 158 8.54 5.09 4.62
CA LEU A 158 8.44 4.64 3.23
C LEU A 158 7.42 5.46 2.43
N ILE A 159 6.27 5.78 3.02
CA ILE A 159 5.28 6.66 2.40
C ILE A 159 5.85 8.06 2.12
N LYS A 160 6.65 8.61 3.04
CA LYS A 160 7.35 9.90 2.82
C LYS A 160 8.29 9.86 1.62
N ILE A 161 9.01 8.74 1.39
CA ILE A 161 9.84 8.55 0.20
C ILE A 161 8.98 8.56 -1.08
N VAL A 162 7.83 7.88 -1.06
CA VAL A 162 6.91 7.87 -2.21
C VAL A 162 6.35 9.26 -2.50
N ILE A 163 5.93 10.00 -1.46
CA ILE A 163 5.40 11.37 -1.58
C ILE A 163 6.48 12.33 -2.09
N ALA A 164 7.71 12.21 -1.61
CA ALA A 164 8.82 13.06 -2.08
C ALA A 164 9.16 12.85 -3.57
N ARG A 165 8.75 11.70 -4.13
CA ARG A 165 8.88 11.38 -5.54
C ARG A 165 7.75 11.96 -6.40
N ALA A 166 6.57 12.12 -5.83
CA ALA A 166 5.37 12.58 -6.51
C ALA A 166 5.43 14.08 -6.81
#